data_8a7cd83d83fbc5087a6e5f04423d0cb6
#
_entry.id   8a7cd83d83fbc5087a6e5f04423d0cb6
#
_cell.length_a   1.000
_cell.length_b   1.000
_cell.length_c   1.000
_cell.angle_alpha   90.00
_cell.angle_beta   90.00
_cell.angle_gamma   90.00
#
_symmetry.space_group_name_H-M   'P 1'
#
loop_
_entity.id
_entity.type
_entity.pdbx_description
1 polymer ?
#
loop_
_entity_poly.entity_id
_entity_poly.type
_entity_poly.pdbx_seq_one_letter_code
_entity_poly.pdbx_strand_id
1 'polypeptide(L)'
;MKRLIVNADDFGRSAGVDNGILRAHREGIVTSTTFMTNAPSTQHAASLARATPSLDVGVHLVLTYAKPLSNPGRIRSLVREDGSFWRPSELLARTIDQQEALVEYRAQYARARELVGREPTHVDTHHWVHDHPALSWAVCELARETGAAARTHTSAQRDEYRAKGVRTPDHFTREFQHPGHIGLDDLLALLARLEDGVTELMCHPGESDP
;
A
#
# COMPACT_ATOMS: atom_id res chain seq x y z
N MET A 1 -22.73 -11.35 4.83
CA MET A 1 -22.85 -10.34 3.72
C MET A 1 -21.47 -10.13 3.13
N LYS A 2 -21.33 -10.23 1.80
CA LYS A 2 -20.08 -9.99 1.07
C LYS A 2 -19.89 -8.48 0.84
N ARG A 3 -18.71 -7.96 1.15
CA ARG A 3 -18.29 -6.57 0.88
C ARG A 3 -16.94 -6.59 0.18
N LEU A 4 -16.73 -5.72 -0.79
CA LEU A 4 -15.51 -5.67 -1.58
C LEU A 4 -14.87 -4.29 -1.48
N ILE A 5 -13.56 -4.28 -1.19
CA ILE A 5 -12.67 -3.14 -1.37
C ILE A 5 -11.83 -3.47 -2.61
N VAL A 6 -11.82 -2.60 -3.60
CA VAL A 6 -10.90 -2.71 -4.74
C VAL A 6 -9.82 -1.66 -4.55
N ASN A 7 -8.64 -2.09 -4.13
CA ASN A 7 -7.50 -1.19 -3.89
C ASN A 7 -6.53 -1.21 -5.06
N ALA A 8 -6.27 -0.02 -5.59
CA ALA A 8 -5.26 0.19 -6.63
C ALA A 8 -3.94 0.61 -5.97
N ASP A 9 -2.92 -0.22 -6.08
CA ASP A 9 -1.59 0.04 -5.53
C ASP A 9 -0.78 0.99 -6.42
N ASP A 10 0.33 1.52 -5.91
CA ASP A 10 1.35 2.31 -6.63
C ASP A 10 0.93 3.73 -7.04
N PHE A 11 -0.09 4.34 -6.46
CA PHE A 11 -0.45 5.74 -6.75
C PHE A 11 0.69 6.69 -6.38
N GLY A 12 1.14 7.50 -7.35
CA GLY A 12 2.33 8.35 -7.22
C GLY A 12 3.60 7.79 -7.89
N ARG A 13 3.54 6.57 -8.43
CA ARG A 13 4.68 5.95 -9.10
C ARG A 13 5.04 6.63 -10.41
N SER A 14 4.06 6.85 -11.28
CA SER A 14 4.19 7.57 -12.55
C SER A 14 2.86 8.22 -12.93
N ALA A 15 2.89 9.18 -13.85
CA ALA A 15 1.69 9.86 -14.32
C ALA A 15 0.69 8.89 -15.00
N GLY A 16 1.18 7.90 -15.75
CA GLY A 16 0.35 6.89 -16.38
C GLY A 16 -0.35 5.99 -15.35
N VAL A 17 0.36 5.58 -14.28
CA VAL A 17 -0.26 4.85 -13.17
C VAL A 17 -1.33 5.70 -12.49
N ASP A 18 -1.02 6.96 -12.16
CA ASP A 18 -1.94 7.88 -11.51
C ASP A 18 -3.23 8.08 -12.31
N ASN A 19 -3.11 8.32 -13.62
CA ASN A 19 -4.26 8.49 -14.51
C ASN A 19 -5.07 7.21 -14.66
N GLY A 20 -4.42 6.06 -14.79
CA GLY A 20 -5.06 4.76 -14.87
C GLY A 20 -5.88 4.44 -13.60
N ILE A 21 -5.34 4.75 -12.43
CA ILE A 21 -6.05 4.60 -11.14
C ILE A 21 -7.30 5.48 -11.11
N LEU A 22 -7.16 6.78 -11.46
CA LEU A 22 -8.29 7.71 -11.49
C LEU A 22 -9.38 7.28 -12.47
N ARG A 23 -8.98 6.78 -13.64
CA ARG A 23 -9.92 6.25 -14.63
C ARG A 23 -10.64 5.02 -14.09
N ALA A 24 -9.90 4.07 -13.50
CA ALA A 24 -10.47 2.86 -12.91
C ALA A 24 -11.41 3.16 -11.70
N HIS A 25 -11.20 4.30 -11.01
CA HIS A 25 -12.12 4.79 -9.99
C HIS A 25 -13.39 5.42 -10.59
N ARG A 26 -13.24 6.26 -11.61
CA ARG A 26 -14.37 7.03 -12.19
C ARG A 26 -15.27 6.20 -13.10
N GLU A 27 -14.67 5.27 -13.84
CA GLU A 27 -15.33 4.49 -14.89
C GLU A 27 -15.46 3.00 -14.54
N GLY A 28 -14.77 2.54 -13.49
CA GLY A 28 -14.70 1.14 -13.09
C GLY A 28 -15.12 0.92 -11.63
N ILE A 29 -14.46 -0.04 -10.98
CA ILE A 29 -14.83 -0.52 -9.64
C ILE A 29 -13.79 -0.20 -8.55
N VAL A 30 -12.73 0.54 -8.84
CA VAL A 30 -11.73 0.94 -7.84
C VAL A 30 -12.37 1.85 -6.79
N THR A 31 -12.25 1.47 -5.51
CA THR A 31 -12.83 2.21 -4.38
C THR A 31 -11.77 2.93 -3.57
N SER A 32 -10.53 2.41 -3.57
CA SER A 32 -9.42 2.95 -2.80
C SER A 32 -8.09 2.83 -3.54
N THR A 33 -7.10 3.56 -3.06
CA THR A 33 -5.73 3.49 -3.60
C THR A 33 -4.72 3.68 -2.47
N THR A 34 -3.51 3.15 -2.65
CA THR A 34 -2.41 3.40 -1.73
C THR A 34 -1.30 4.23 -2.38
N PHE A 35 -0.94 5.32 -1.69
CA PHE A 35 -0.14 6.42 -2.19
C PHE A 35 1.33 6.31 -1.79
N MET A 36 2.22 6.34 -2.78
CA MET A 36 3.69 6.37 -2.63
C MET A 36 4.17 7.82 -2.44
N THR A 37 4.63 8.16 -1.26
CA THR A 37 4.97 9.54 -0.87
C THR A 37 6.40 9.96 -1.21
N ASN A 38 7.21 9.05 -1.71
CA ASN A 38 8.62 9.24 -2.08
C ASN A 38 8.92 8.87 -3.54
N ALA A 39 7.90 8.68 -4.37
CA ALA A 39 8.04 8.28 -5.77
C ALA A 39 8.01 9.49 -6.73
N PRO A 40 8.40 9.33 -8.01
CA PRO A 40 8.55 10.46 -8.93
C PRO A 40 7.28 11.28 -9.20
N SER A 41 6.10 10.63 -9.19
CA SER A 41 4.81 11.27 -9.48
C SER A 41 4.04 11.72 -8.24
N THR A 42 4.66 11.69 -7.06
CA THR A 42 4.03 12.02 -5.77
C THR A 42 3.22 13.33 -5.78
N GLN A 43 3.74 14.40 -6.37
CA GLN A 43 3.03 15.71 -6.40
C GLN A 43 1.81 15.69 -7.32
N HIS A 44 1.91 15.02 -8.46
CA HIS A 44 0.81 14.83 -9.39
C HIS A 44 -0.32 14.02 -8.74
N ALA A 45 0.01 12.86 -8.17
CA ALA A 45 -0.94 12.01 -7.46
C ALA A 45 -1.63 12.75 -6.30
N ALA A 46 -0.88 13.51 -5.50
CA ALA A 46 -1.44 14.31 -4.43
C ALA A 46 -2.47 15.36 -4.92
N SER A 47 -2.19 16.00 -6.06
CA SER A 47 -3.14 16.93 -6.69
C SER A 47 -4.43 16.22 -7.12
N LEU A 48 -4.30 15.06 -7.75
CA LEU A 48 -5.43 14.23 -8.16
C LEU A 48 -6.25 13.73 -6.95
N ALA A 49 -5.59 13.30 -5.88
CA ALA A 49 -6.23 12.85 -4.64
C ALA A 49 -7.08 13.96 -4.00
N ARG A 50 -6.56 15.19 -3.95
CA ARG A 50 -7.31 16.35 -3.44
C ARG A 50 -8.52 16.70 -4.32
N ALA A 51 -8.39 16.54 -5.64
CA ALA A 51 -9.46 16.80 -6.60
C ALA A 51 -10.52 15.68 -6.65
N THR A 52 -10.24 14.52 -6.02
CA THR A 52 -11.14 13.35 -6.06
C THR A 52 -11.43 12.85 -4.63
N PRO A 53 -12.28 13.56 -3.87
CA PRO A 53 -12.55 13.21 -2.46
C PRO A 53 -13.31 11.87 -2.30
N SER A 54 -13.92 11.35 -3.38
CA SER A 54 -14.59 10.05 -3.39
C SER A 54 -13.64 8.86 -3.42
N LEU A 55 -12.37 9.07 -3.81
CA LEU A 55 -11.36 8.02 -3.80
C LEU A 55 -10.73 7.95 -2.40
N ASP A 56 -10.91 6.83 -1.70
CA ASP A 56 -10.21 6.59 -0.45
C ASP A 56 -8.70 6.45 -0.69
N VAL A 57 -7.90 7.17 0.10
CA VAL A 57 -6.44 7.17 -0.06
C VAL A 57 -5.78 6.65 1.21
N GLY A 58 -5.05 5.55 1.07
CA GLY A 58 -4.14 5.01 2.06
C GLY A 58 -2.68 5.35 1.76
N VAL A 59 -1.74 4.75 2.47
CA VAL A 59 -0.30 4.90 2.23
C VAL A 59 0.30 3.59 1.76
N HIS A 60 0.93 3.61 0.58
CA HIS A 60 1.77 2.53 0.09
C HIS A 60 3.17 2.71 0.66
N LEU A 61 3.47 2.00 1.75
CA LEU A 61 4.72 2.13 2.49
C LEU A 61 5.88 1.52 1.69
N VAL A 62 6.91 2.31 1.45
CA VAL A 62 8.01 1.96 0.53
C VAL A 62 9.32 1.87 1.26
N LEU A 63 9.99 0.69 1.20
CA LEU A 63 11.37 0.47 1.68
C LEU A 63 12.29 -0.15 0.63
N THR A 64 11.83 -0.23 -0.62
CA THR A 64 12.54 -0.98 -1.69
C THR A 64 12.54 -0.25 -3.04
N TYR A 65 12.10 0.99 -3.05
CA TYR A 65 12.03 1.83 -4.25
C TYR A 65 12.29 3.30 -3.87
N ALA A 66 12.86 4.07 -4.79
CA ALA A 66 13.21 5.48 -4.60
C ALA A 66 14.16 5.73 -3.40
N LYS A 67 14.04 6.87 -2.71
CA LYS A 67 14.85 7.23 -1.56
C LYS A 67 13.98 7.38 -0.31
N PRO A 68 14.53 7.18 0.88
CA PRO A 68 13.82 7.40 2.13
C PRO A 68 13.46 8.89 2.32
N LEU A 69 12.41 9.14 3.09
CA LEU A 69 12.07 10.47 3.60
C LEU A 69 12.87 10.79 4.88
N SER A 70 13.19 9.79 5.64
CA SER A 70 13.99 9.92 6.87
C SER A 70 15.48 10.10 6.57
N ASN A 71 16.22 10.67 7.52
CA ASN A 71 17.67 10.72 7.44
C ASN A 71 18.26 9.30 7.44
N PRO A 72 19.07 8.90 6.42
CA PRO A 72 19.67 7.58 6.34
C PRO A 72 20.44 7.14 7.58
N GLY A 73 21.04 8.08 8.31
CA GLY A 73 21.74 7.80 9.57
C GLY A 73 20.83 7.28 10.70
N ARG A 74 19.51 7.45 10.59
CA ARG A 74 18.49 6.99 11.55
C ARG A 74 17.80 5.69 11.16
N ILE A 75 18.08 5.17 9.97
CA ILE A 75 17.42 4.00 9.37
C ILE A 75 18.43 3.08 8.66
N ARG A 76 19.60 2.88 9.29
CA ARG A 76 20.77 2.21 8.69
C ARG A 76 20.52 0.78 8.23
N SER A 77 19.64 0.04 8.90
CA SER A 77 19.30 -1.33 8.50
C SER A 77 18.51 -1.38 7.18
N LEU A 78 17.87 -0.27 6.79
CA LEU A 78 17.00 -0.17 5.63
C LEU A 78 17.70 0.35 4.37
N VAL A 79 18.88 0.97 4.52
CA VAL A 79 19.54 1.69 3.43
C VAL A 79 20.96 1.20 3.18
N ARG A 80 21.42 1.44 1.97
CA ARG A 80 22.81 1.25 1.55
C ARG A 80 23.68 2.43 1.99
N GLU A 81 24.98 2.32 1.77
CA GLU A 81 25.95 3.39 2.06
C GLU A 81 25.67 4.68 1.28
N ASP A 82 25.10 4.56 0.05
CA ASP A 82 24.69 5.69 -0.77
C ASP A 82 23.37 6.34 -0.35
N GLY A 83 22.76 5.83 0.72
CA GLY A 83 21.49 6.31 1.28
C GLY A 83 20.24 5.82 0.50
N SER A 84 20.38 4.97 -0.51
CA SER A 84 19.25 4.35 -1.20
C SER A 84 18.72 3.15 -0.43
N PHE A 85 17.45 2.81 -0.62
CA PHE A 85 16.90 1.56 -0.10
C PHE A 85 17.51 0.33 -0.75
N TRP A 86 17.52 -0.78 -0.02
CA TRP A 86 17.86 -2.08 -0.54
C TRP A 86 16.84 -2.56 -1.58
N ARG A 87 17.26 -3.42 -2.51
CA ARG A 87 16.32 -4.15 -3.38
C ARG A 87 15.49 -5.13 -2.54
N PRO A 88 14.27 -5.53 -2.98
CA PRO A 88 13.38 -6.38 -2.18
C PRO A 88 14.05 -7.64 -1.62
N SER A 89 14.72 -8.43 -2.46
CA SER A 89 15.40 -9.65 -2.04
C SER A 89 16.59 -9.40 -1.09
N GLU A 90 17.29 -8.29 -1.26
CA GLU A 90 18.40 -7.90 -0.38
C GLU A 90 17.88 -7.46 1.00
N LEU A 91 16.82 -6.64 1.03
CA LEU A 91 16.20 -6.18 2.26
C LEU A 91 15.70 -7.38 3.10
N LEU A 92 14.94 -8.27 2.47
CA LEU A 92 14.31 -9.40 3.17
C LEU A 92 15.32 -10.45 3.66
N ALA A 93 16.54 -10.45 3.14
CA ALA A 93 17.63 -11.33 3.61
C ALA A 93 18.46 -10.74 4.77
N ARG A 94 18.14 -9.51 5.22
CA ARG A 94 18.92 -8.79 6.24
C ARG A 94 18.25 -8.85 7.62
N THR A 95 19.04 -8.57 8.65
CA THR A 95 18.48 -8.21 9.95
C THR A 95 17.96 -6.76 9.85
N ILE A 96 16.69 -6.59 10.08
CA ILE A 96 15.98 -5.31 10.02
C ILE A 96 15.68 -4.85 11.44
N ASP A 97 16.03 -3.61 11.75
CA ASP A 97 15.59 -2.95 12.97
C ASP A 97 14.14 -2.45 12.77
N GLN A 98 13.22 -3.02 13.50
CA GLN A 98 11.80 -2.67 13.42
C GLN A 98 11.50 -1.23 13.82
N GLN A 99 12.31 -0.62 14.71
CA GLN A 99 12.15 0.78 15.11
C GLN A 99 12.60 1.73 14.00
N GLU A 100 13.65 1.38 13.26
CA GLU A 100 14.08 2.14 12.09
C GLU A 100 13.00 2.08 10.98
N ALA A 101 12.38 0.91 10.78
CA ALA A 101 11.26 0.77 9.85
C ALA A 101 10.06 1.65 10.26
N LEU A 102 9.71 1.65 11.54
CA LEU A 102 8.64 2.47 12.07
C LEU A 102 8.94 3.98 11.91
N VAL A 103 10.19 4.41 12.08
CA VAL A 103 10.62 5.80 11.86
C VAL A 103 10.33 6.22 10.42
N GLU A 104 10.71 5.41 9.44
CA GLU A 104 10.47 5.71 8.03
C GLU A 104 8.97 5.66 7.68
N TYR A 105 8.25 4.68 8.15
CA TYR A 105 6.81 4.55 7.91
C TYR A 105 6.01 5.73 8.49
N ARG A 106 6.36 6.23 9.67
CA ARG A 106 5.78 7.45 10.24
C ARG A 106 6.05 8.68 9.38
N ALA A 107 7.26 8.80 8.82
CA ALA A 107 7.60 9.89 7.91
C ALA A 107 6.76 9.85 6.63
N GLN A 108 6.59 8.66 6.04
CA GLN A 108 5.78 8.47 4.85
C GLN A 108 4.29 8.74 5.12
N TYR A 109 3.75 8.27 6.24
CA TYR A 109 2.37 8.53 6.64
C TYR A 109 2.11 10.04 6.86
N ALA A 110 2.99 10.70 7.61
CA ALA A 110 2.89 12.14 7.85
C ALA A 110 2.95 12.93 6.53
N ARG A 111 3.80 12.52 5.61
CA ARG A 111 3.91 13.13 4.29
C ARG A 111 2.66 12.93 3.44
N ALA A 112 2.06 11.73 3.48
CA ALA A 112 0.78 11.47 2.80
C ALA A 112 -0.33 12.38 3.32
N ARG A 113 -0.49 12.46 4.64
CA ARG A 113 -1.47 13.33 5.30
C ARG A 113 -1.31 14.80 4.88
N GLU A 114 -0.07 15.31 4.91
CA GLU A 114 0.25 16.67 4.48
C GLU A 114 -0.14 16.92 3.02
N LEU A 115 0.29 16.03 2.11
CA LEU A 115 0.11 16.20 0.67
C LEU A 115 -1.35 16.03 0.23
N VAL A 116 -2.07 15.08 0.80
CA VAL A 116 -3.48 14.80 0.46
C VAL A 116 -4.43 15.76 1.20
N GLY A 117 -4.02 16.30 2.34
CA GLY A 117 -4.82 17.22 3.16
C GLY A 117 -5.92 16.55 3.99
N ARG A 118 -5.84 15.23 4.15
CA ARG A 118 -6.74 14.42 5.00
C ARG A 118 -6.00 13.21 5.56
N GLU A 119 -6.56 12.59 6.62
CA GLU A 119 -5.98 11.37 7.20
C GLU A 119 -6.05 10.21 6.19
N PRO A 120 -4.93 9.49 5.98
CA PRO A 120 -4.94 8.25 5.22
C PRO A 120 -5.82 7.20 5.89
N THR A 121 -6.64 6.50 5.10
CA THR A 121 -7.64 5.55 5.64
C THR A 121 -7.05 4.19 5.99
N HIS A 122 -5.97 3.81 5.31
CA HIS A 122 -5.34 2.49 5.45
C HIS A 122 -3.86 2.53 5.04
N VAL A 123 -3.15 1.45 5.34
CA VAL A 123 -1.75 1.25 4.99
C VAL A 123 -1.51 -0.15 4.43
N ASP A 124 -0.58 -0.25 3.50
CA ASP A 124 -0.02 -1.48 2.97
C ASP A 124 1.45 -1.29 2.61
N THR A 125 2.12 -2.24 1.97
CA THR A 125 3.53 -2.11 1.63
C THR A 125 3.83 -2.48 0.18
N HIS A 126 4.67 -1.68 -0.45
CA HIS A 126 5.25 -1.99 -1.76
C HIS A 126 6.12 -3.25 -1.69
N HIS A 127 6.00 -4.13 -2.71
CA HIS A 127 6.72 -5.40 -2.80
C HIS A 127 6.49 -6.37 -1.62
N TRP A 128 5.36 -6.19 -0.86
CA TRP A 128 4.92 -7.14 0.18
C TRP A 128 5.92 -7.35 1.32
N VAL A 129 6.75 -6.35 1.55
CA VAL A 129 7.86 -6.45 2.51
C VAL A 129 7.38 -6.72 3.94
N HIS A 130 6.11 -6.46 4.27
CA HIS A 130 5.55 -6.78 5.60
C HIS A 130 5.25 -8.28 5.80
N ASP A 131 5.65 -9.16 4.88
CA ASP A 131 5.81 -10.58 5.17
C ASP A 131 7.02 -10.85 6.08
N HIS A 132 7.98 -9.91 6.16
CA HIS A 132 9.08 -9.96 7.12
C HIS A 132 8.60 -9.54 8.53
N PRO A 133 8.87 -10.32 9.62
CA PRO A 133 8.30 -10.06 10.95
C PRO A 133 8.56 -8.66 11.50
N ALA A 134 9.78 -8.12 11.36
CA ALA A 134 10.11 -6.77 11.82
C ALA A 134 9.32 -5.69 11.09
N LEU A 135 9.08 -5.86 9.79
CA LEU A 135 8.30 -4.93 8.97
C LEU A 135 6.81 -5.07 9.22
N SER A 136 6.31 -6.30 9.44
CA SER A 136 4.93 -6.55 9.89
C SER A 136 4.66 -5.84 11.21
N TRP A 137 5.57 -5.98 12.18
CA TRP A 137 5.47 -5.27 13.46
C TRP A 137 5.36 -3.75 13.26
N ALA A 138 6.22 -3.16 12.42
CA ALA A 138 6.24 -1.72 12.18
C ALA A 138 4.95 -1.22 11.48
N VAL A 139 4.39 -1.98 10.54
CA VAL A 139 3.08 -1.68 9.91
C VAL A 139 1.97 -1.72 10.96
N CYS A 140 1.94 -2.76 11.79
CA CYS A 140 0.95 -2.92 12.84
C CYS A 140 1.00 -1.76 13.85
N GLU A 141 2.19 -1.36 14.31
CA GLU A 141 2.36 -0.24 15.22
C GLU A 141 1.94 1.09 14.60
N LEU A 142 2.33 1.37 13.36
CA LEU A 142 1.87 2.55 12.64
C LEU A 142 0.34 2.59 12.55
N ALA A 143 -0.28 1.49 12.14
CA ALA A 143 -1.74 1.41 12.00
C ALA A 143 -2.45 1.61 13.35
N ARG A 144 -1.90 1.03 14.44
CA ARG A 144 -2.41 1.21 15.80
C ARG A 144 -2.32 2.67 16.27
N GLU A 145 -1.20 3.35 16.00
CA GLU A 145 -0.97 4.75 16.38
C GLU A 145 -1.89 5.72 15.64
N THR A 146 -2.14 5.44 14.37
CA THR A 146 -2.88 6.35 13.47
C THR A 146 -4.38 6.04 13.38
N GLY A 147 -4.79 4.85 13.82
CA GLY A 147 -6.15 4.34 13.61
C GLY A 147 -6.46 3.93 12.17
N ALA A 148 -5.47 3.91 11.29
CA ALA A 148 -5.61 3.42 9.92
C ALA A 148 -5.89 1.90 9.90
N ALA A 149 -6.59 1.41 8.88
CA ALA A 149 -6.66 -0.03 8.63
C ALA A 149 -5.34 -0.52 8.03
N ALA A 150 -5.05 -1.82 8.11
CA ALA A 150 -3.86 -2.40 7.51
C ALA A 150 -4.19 -3.64 6.68
N ARG A 151 -3.58 -3.75 5.49
CA ARG A 151 -3.59 -4.97 4.67
C ARG A 151 -2.83 -6.07 5.40
N THR A 152 -3.35 -7.29 5.30
CA THR A 152 -2.69 -8.51 5.78
C THR A 152 -2.77 -9.60 4.72
N HIS A 153 -1.72 -10.44 4.63
CA HIS A 153 -1.63 -11.46 3.59
C HIS A 153 -2.01 -12.85 4.10
N THR A 154 -1.98 -13.08 5.41
CA THR A 154 -2.28 -14.37 6.03
C THR A 154 -3.28 -14.23 7.16
N SER A 155 -3.99 -15.30 7.47
CA SER A 155 -4.88 -15.34 8.63
C SER A 155 -4.13 -15.10 9.94
N ALA A 156 -2.94 -15.65 10.10
CA ALA A 156 -2.12 -15.46 11.30
C ALA A 156 -1.76 -13.97 11.50
N GLN A 157 -1.32 -13.28 10.45
CA GLN A 157 -1.02 -11.84 10.49
C GLN A 157 -2.27 -11.02 10.82
N ARG A 158 -3.41 -11.35 10.19
CA ARG A 158 -4.69 -10.70 10.46
C ARG A 158 -5.08 -10.84 11.93
N ASP A 159 -4.99 -12.05 12.47
CA ASP A 159 -5.40 -12.34 13.85
C ASP A 159 -4.46 -11.62 14.84
N GLU A 160 -3.15 -11.56 14.56
CA GLU A 160 -2.19 -10.78 15.33
C GLU A 160 -2.54 -9.27 15.33
N TYR A 161 -2.82 -8.69 14.16
CA TYR A 161 -3.15 -7.27 14.03
C TYR A 161 -4.45 -6.94 14.77
N ARG A 162 -5.47 -7.78 14.63
CA ARG A 162 -6.76 -7.62 15.33
C ARG A 162 -6.62 -7.73 16.84
N ALA A 163 -5.79 -8.64 17.34
CA ALA A 163 -5.49 -8.74 18.77
C ALA A 163 -4.84 -7.45 19.34
N LYS A 164 -4.16 -6.69 18.49
CA LYS A 164 -3.58 -5.37 18.83
C LYS A 164 -4.53 -4.18 18.54
N GLY A 165 -5.79 -4.45 18.15
CA GLY A 165 -6.80 -3.43 17.87
C GLY A 165 -6.71 -2.80 16.48
N VAL A 166 -5.91 -3.33 15.57
CA VAL A 166 -5.80 -2.86 14.19
C VAL A 166 -6.90 -3.46 13.33
N ARG A 167 -7.60 -2.61 12.58
CA ARG A 167 -8.62 -3.05 11.61
C ARG A 167 -7.95 -3.64 10.37
N THR A 168 -8.45 -4.80 9.92
CA THR A 168 -7.98 -5.47 8.71
C THR A 168 -9.16 -6.02 7.92
N PRO A 169 -9.06 -6.18 6.59
CA PRO A 169 -10.01 -6.97 5.82
C PRO A 169 -10.09 -8.42 6.36
N ASP A 170 -11.21 -9.09 6.12
CA ASP A 170 -11.38 -10.51 6.48
C ASP A 170 -10.61 -11.40 5.51
N HIS A 171 -10.58 -11.01 4.24
CA HIS A 171 -9.95 -11.72 3.14
C HIS A 171 -9.13 -10.76 2.28
N PHE A 172 -8.06 -11.29 1.69
CA PHE A 172 -7.22 -10.57 0.74
C PHE A 172 -7.00 -11.43 -0.50
N THR A 173 -7.09 -10.81 -1.69
CA THR A 173 -6.77 -11.48 -2.95
C THR A 173 -5.95 -10.58 -3.87
N ARG A 174 -4.97 -11.21 -4.53
CA ARG A 174 -4.09 -10.60 -5.53
C ARG A 174 -4.15 -11.33 -6.86
N GLU A 175 -5.13 -12.19 -7.05
CA GLU A 175 -5.23 -13.03 -8.24
C GLU A 175 -5.43 -12.20 -9.51
N PHE A 176 -6.10 -11.04 -9.42
CA PHE A 176 -6.36 -10.14 -10.54
C PHE A 176 -5.14 -9.25 -10.89
N GLN A 177 -3.97 -9.87 -11.02
CA GLN A 177 -2.74 -9.21 -11.49
C GLN A 177 -1.83 -10.16 -12.28
N HIS A 178 -2.17 -11.46 -12.36
CA HIS A 178 -1.36 -12.42 -13.06
C HIS A 178 -1.54 -12.27 -14.58
N PRO A 179 -0.44 -12.26 -15.36
CA PRO A 179 -0.53 -12.21 -16.82
C PRO A 179 -1.45 -13.32 -17.36
N GLY A 180 -2.40 -12.95 -18.22
CA GLY A 180 -3.40 -13.87 -18.77
C GLY A 180 -4.63 -14.10 -17.89
N HIS A 181 -4.70 -13.50 -16.69
CA HIS A 181 -5.81 -13.63 -15.74
C HIS A 181 -6.34 -12.26 -15.27
N ILE A 182 -6.40 -11.30 -16.18
CA ILE A 182 -6.88 -9.93 -15.95
C ILE A 182 -8.05 -9.54 -16.84
N GLY A 183 -8.69 -10.54 -17.45
CA GLY A 183 -9.88 -10.36 -18.28
C GLY A 183 -11.16 -10.21 -17.47
N LEU A 184 -12.24 -9.83 -18.16
CA LEU A 184 -13.56 -9.68 -17.53
C LEU A 184 -14.05 -11.01 -16.91
N ASP A 185 -13.87 -12.12 -17.61
CA ASP A 185 -14.32 -13.44 -17.14
C ASP A 185 -13.55 -13.87 -15.88
N ASP A 186 -12.25 -13.56 -15.81
CA ASP A 186 -11.43 -13.82 -14.61
C ASP A 186 -11.92 -13.01 -13.41
N LEU A 187 -12.23 -11.72 -13.64
CA LEU A 187 -12.79 -10.87 -12.58
C LEU A 187 -14.15 -11.39 -12.12
N LEU A 188 -15.05 -11.72 -13.03
CA LEU A 188 -16.37 -12.26 -12.68
C LEU A 188 -16.27 -13.60 -11.92
N ALA A 189 -15.39 -14.48 -12.34
CA ALA A 189 -15.10 -15.73 -11.63
C ALA A 189 -14.55 -15.51 -10.21
N LEU A 190 -13.67 -14.50 -10.03
CA LEU A 190 -13.16 -14.12 -8.73
C LEU A 190 -14.28 -13.56 -7.85
N LEU A 191 -15.09 -12.64 -8.36
CA LEU A 191 -16.20 -12.04 -7.60
C LEU A 191 -17.25 -13.08 -7.18
N ALA A 192 -17.52 -14.09 -8.00
CA ALA A 192 -18.44 -15.17 -7.67
C ALA A 192 -17.95 -16.02 -6.46
N ARG A 193 -16.65 -16.15 -6.28
CA ARG A 193 -16.01 -16.94 -5.21
C ARG A 193 -15.81 -16.19 -3.89
N LEU A 194 -16.09 -14.88 -3.83
CA LEU A 194 -15.91 -14.11 -2.59
C LEU A 194 -16.68 -14.77 -1.45
N GLU A 195 -16.05 -14.76 -0.28
CA GLU A 195 -16.63 -15.26 0.97
C GLU A 195 -17.39 -14.15 1.70
N ASP A 196 -18.17 -14.51 2.73
CA ASP A 196 -18.81 -13.53 3.61
C ASP A 196 -17.74 -12.76 4.40
N GLY A 197 -17.97 -11.46 4.56
CA GLY A 197 -17.02 -10.55 5.19
C GLY A 197 -16.56 -9.46 4.24
N VAL A 198 -15.45 -8.81 4.57
CA VAL A 198 -14.79 -7.79 3.77
C VAL A 198 -13.60 -8.40 3.04
N THR A 199 -13.65 -8.45 1.73
CA THR A 199 -12.51 -8.85 0.89
C THR A 199 -11.83 -7.61 0.31
N GLU A 200 -10.51 -7.53 0.43
CA GLU A 200 -9.69 -6.61 -0.35
C GLU A 200 -9.17 -7.31 -1.60
N LEU A 201 -9.47 -6.73 -2.76
CA LEU A 201 -8.90 -7.11 -4.06
C LEU A 201 -7.87 -6.06 -4.44
N MET A 202 -6.62 -6.48 -4.56
CA MET A 202 -5.51 -5.66 -5.02
C MET A 202 -5.43 -5.65 -6.54
N CYS A 203 -5.18 -4.47 -7.14
CA CYS A 203 -4.95 -4.31 -8.57
C CYS A 203 -3.92 -3.22 -8.87
N HIS A 204 -3.41 -3.19 -10.10
CA HIS A 204 -2.44 -2.21 -10.59
C HIS A 204 -2.91 -1.61 -11.93
N PRO A 205 -4.00 -0.82 -11.94
CA PRO A 205 -4.41 -0.14 -13.16
C PRO A 205 -3.37 0.93 -13.55
N GLY A 206 -3.12 1.05 -14.84
CA GLY A 206 -2.20 2.05 -15.38
C GLY A 206 -2.46 2.32 -16.84
N GLU A 207 -2.07 3.48 -17.30
CA GLU A 207 -1.95 3.87 -18.70
C GLU A 207 -0.47 3.94 -19.07
N SER A 208 -0.16 3.85 -20.35
CA SER A 208 1.22 4.03 -20.81
C SER A 208 1.70 5.44 -20.48
N ASP A 209 2.89 5.54 -19.90
CA ASP A 209 3.56 6.83 -19.78
C ASP A 209 3.99 7.32 -21.16
N PRO A 210 3.96 8.64 -21.44
CA PRO A 210 4.36 9.22 -22.70
C PRO A 210 5.84 9.04 -23.02
#